data_0b2a9098ed20e5985b58555bac6e0731
#
_entry.id   0b2a9098ed20e5985b58555bac6e0731
#
_cell.length_a   1.000
_cell.length_b   1.000
_cell.length_c   1.000
_cell.angle_alpha   90.00
_cell.angle_beta   90.00
_cell.angle_gamma   90.00
#
_symmetry.space_group_name_H-M   'P 1'
#
loop_
_entity.id
_entity.type
_entity.pdbx_description
1 polymer ?
#
loop_
_entity_poly.entity_id
_entity_poly.type
_entity_poly.pdbx_seq_one_letter_code
_entity_poly.pdbx_strand_id
1 'polypeptide(L)'
;MSLFVGFNKNNVIPDYVVYWAKMLSEISDVFYFCDNNISDIDLTPLDPYVLYKGGARHQKFDFGSWDNLFNILGDSINRYDQLLLINDSIYGPFYPLSSIFNVMKDKAIDFWGMCKSYQINTHLQSFFLVFNKCVFMDPKFRDYFKSDKKKITYEEAVNDFEVPLLEYLESLGYKSGAFIDSKKIKPYPIDSTCYWETLLYLQCPIIKRKVFNQQGFSKEKKFFKFLKLKRMFSNKAYLLSAIKKDFS
;
A
#
# COMPACT_ATOMS: atom_id res chain seq x y z
N MET A 1 6.81 -11.38 -4.88
CA MET A 1 5.35 -11.40 -4.99
C MET A 1 4.72 -10.17 -4.35
N SER A 2 3.51 -9.80 -4.76
CA SER A 2 2.74 -8.70 -4.19
C SER A 2 1.38 -9.18 -3.70
N LEU A 3 1.05 -8.90 -2.43
CA LEU A 3 -0.30 -9.05 -1.88
C LEU A 3 -0.97 -7.67 -1.90
N PHE A 4 -1.79 -7.46 -2.91
CA PHE A 4 -2.51 -6.21 -3.13
C PHE A 4 -3.93 -6.33 -2.59
N VAL A 5 -4.30 -5.44 -1.66
CA VAL A 5 -5.60 -5.50 -1.01
C VAL A 5 -6.36 -4.18 -1.18
N GLY A 6 -7.70 -4.25 -1.10
CA GLY A 6 -8.52 -3.06 -1.26
C GLY A 6 -9.90 -3.17 -0.65
N PHE A 7 -10.57 -2.01 -0.67
CA PHE A 7 -11.98 -1.89 -0.31
C PHE A 7 -12.66 -0.80 -1.14
N ASN A 8 -13.83 -1.10 -1.68
CA ASN A 8 -14.67 -0.11 -2.36
C ASN A 8 -16.13 -0.23 -1.90
N LYS A 9 -16.68 0.87 -1.39
CA LYS A 9 -18.07 0.91 -0.89
C LYS A 9 -19.14 0.52 -1.91
N ASN A 10 -18.84 0.60 -3.20
CA ASN A 10 -19.76 0.29 -4.29
C ASN A 10 -19.58 -1.14 -4.83
N ASN A 11 -18.73 -1.96 -4.21
CA ASN A 11 -18.40 -3.32 -4.65
C ASN A 11 -17.96 -3.41 -6.13
N VAL A 12 -17.14 -2.46 -6.56
CA VAL A 12 -16.55 -2.44 -7.91
C VAL A 12 -15.04 -2.25 -7.82
N ILE A 13 -14.31 -2.68 -8.85
CA ILE A 13 -12.87 -2.44 -8.94
C ILE A 13 -12.65 -1.09 -9.64
N PRO A 14 -12.12 -0.06 -8.95
CA PRO A 14 -11.84 1.22 -9.56
C PRO A 14 -10.68 1.14 -10.57
N ASP A 15 -10.70 2.00 -11.58
CA ASP A 15 -9.66 2.05 -12.62
C ASP A 15 -8.24 2.22 -12.05
N TYR A 16 -8.07 2.96 -10.94
CA TYR A 16 -6.76 3.13 -10.32
C TYR A 16 -6.23 1.83 -9.67
N VAL A 17 -7.13 0.95 -9.21
CA VAL A 17 -6.77 -0.39 -8.70
C VAL A 17 -6.29 -1.27 -9.85
N VAL A 18 -6.99 -1.25 -11.00
CA VAL A 18 -6.57 -1.95 -12.21
C VAL A 18 -5.20 -1.45 -12.67
N TYR A 19 -4.98 -0.13 -12.64
CA TYR A 19 -3.69 0.46 -12.98
C TYR A 19 -2.57 0.00 -12.03
N TRP A 20 -2.85 -0.05 -10.71
CA TRP A 20 -1.89 -0.59 -9.74
C TRP A 20 -1.57 -2.07 -10.00
N ALA A 21 -2.58 -2.92 -10.21
CA ALA A 21 -2.39 -4.32 -10.53
C ALA A 21 -1.49 -4.51 -11.77
N LYS A 22 -1.73 -3.72 -12.83
CA LYS A 22 -0.88 -3.68 -14.02
C LYS A 22 0.58 -3.32 -13.68
N MET A 23 0.81 -2.24 -12.95
CA MET A 23 2.17 -1.79 -12.63
C MET A 23 2.91 -2.75 -11.71
N LEU A 24 2.20 -3.43 -10.82
CA LEU A 24 2.76 -4.47 -9.96
C LEU A 24 3.10 -5.73 -10.76
N SER A 25 2.29 -6.11 -11.74
CA SER A 25 2.54 -7.29 -12.57
C SER A 25 3.79 -7.17 -13.46
N GLU A 26 4.29 -5.95 -13.68
CA GLU A 26 5.55 -5.71 -14.40
C GLU A 26 6.80 -6.09 -13.56
N ILE A 27 6.65 -6.23 -12.23
CA ILE A 27 7.77 -6.47 -11.31
C ILE A 27 7.59 -7.67 -10.40
N SER A 28 6.39 -8.25 -10.32
CA SER A 28 6.08 -9.35 -9.38
C SER A 28 4.84 -10.12 -9.79
N ASP A 29 4.69 -11.33 -9.27
CA ASP A 29 3.42 -12.05 -9.23
C ASP A 29 2.46 -11.34 -8.28
N VAL A 30 1.24 -11.01 -8.74
CA VAL A 30 0.25 -10.24 -7.98
C VAL A 30 -0.90 -11.12 -7.55
N PHE A 31 -1.28 -11.01 -6.28
CA PHE A 31 -2.44 -11.66 -5.67
C PHE A 31 -3.33 -10.57 -5.08
N TYR A 32 -4.59 -10.52 -5.50
CA TYR A 32 -5.53 -9.48 -5.08
C TYR A 32 -6.62 -10.04 -4.18
N PHE A 33 -6.94 -9.31 -3.11
CA PHE A 33 -8.08 -9.59 -2.25
C PHE A 33 -8.74 -8.30 -1.75
N CYS A 34 -10.07 -8.27 -1.69
CA CYS A 34 -10.77 -7.10 -1.16
C CYS A 34 -11.75 -7.46 -0.03
N ASP A 35 -11.90 -6.51 0.91
CA ASP A 35 -12.88 -6.57 1.99
C ASP A 35 -14.29 -6.21 1.47
N ASN A 36 -14.74 -6.93 0.41
CA ASN A 36 -16.00 -6.69 -0.28
C ASN A 36 -16.75 -7.99 -0.55
N ASN A 37 -18.08 -7.93 -0.52
CA ASN A 37 -18.92 -8.93 -1.17
C ASN A 37 -18.98 -8.58 -2.67
N ILE A 38 -18.05 -9.09 -3.43
CA ILE A 38 -17.88 -8.80 -4.85
C ILE A 38 -17.99 -10.08 -5.66
N SER A 39 -18.58 -10.01 -6.84
CA SER A 39 -18.68 -11.17 -7.73
C SER A 39 -17.40 -11.37 -8.55
N ASP A 40 -17.18 -12.59 -9.04
CA ASP A 40 -16.05 -12.89 -9.93
C ASP A 40 -16.09 -12.05 -11.22
N ILE A 41 -17.29 -11.71 -11.71
CA ILE A 41 -17.48 -10.87 -12.89
C ILE A 41 -16.96 -9.46 -12.64
N ASP A 42 -17.22 -8.89 -11.46
CA ASP A 42 -16.75 -7.55 -11.11
C ASP A 42 -15.23 -7.49 -10.89
N LEU A 43 -14.59 -8.65 -10.65
CA LEU A 43 -13.14 -8.80 -10.55
C LEU A 43 -12.44 -8.99 -11.90
N THR A 44 -13.16 -9.23 -13.00
CA THR A 44 -12.57 -9.51 -14.33
C THR A 44 -11.60 -8.44 -14.85
N PRO A 45 -11.73 -7.13 -14.53
CA PRO A 45 -10.74 -6.14 -14.95
C PRO A 45 -9.30 -6.42 -14.47
N LEU A 46 -9.14 -7.26 -13.45
CA LEU A 46 -7.84 -7.65 -12.91
C LEU A 46 -7.22 -8.87 -13.60
N ASP A 47 -7.99 -9.66 -14.37
CA ASP A 47 -7.54 -10.93 -14.97
C ASP A 47 -6.20 -10.87 -15.69
N PRO A 48 -5.88 -9.81 -16.47
CA PRO A 48 -4.61 -9.76 -17.18
C PRO A 48 -3.39 -9.56 -16.28
N TYR A 49 -3.59 -9.21 -15.00
CA TYR A 49 -2.52 -8.68 -14.16
C TYR A 49 -2.31 -9.44 -12.85
N VAL A 50 -3.21 -10.35 -12.48
CA VAL A 50 -3.12 -11.04 -11.19
C VAL A 50 -3.18 -12.57 -11.37
N LEU A 51 -2.44 -13.30 -10.53
CA LEU A 51 -2.49 -14.75 -10.48
C LEU A 51 -3.66 -15.27 -9.63
N TYR A 52 -4.16 -14.45 -8.72
CA TYR A 52 -5.31 -14.73 -7.90
C TYR A 52 -6.09 -13.44 -7.63
N LYS A 53 -7.40 -13.55 -7.61
CA LYS A 53 -8.30 -12.48 -7.21
C LYS A 53 -9.46 -13.04 -6.40
N GLY A 54 -9.88 -12.32 -5.37
CA GLY A 54 -11.00 -12.71 -4.53
C GLY A 54 -11.47 -11.57 -3.65
N GLY A 55 -12.57 -11.80 -2.95
CA GLY A 55 -13.10 -10.86 -1.98
C GLY A 55 -14.06 -11.53 -1.03
N ALA A 56 -14.07 -11.06 0.21
CA ALA A 56 -15.02 -11.42 1.23
C ALA A 56 -15.15 -10.28 2.23
N ARG A 57 -16.38 -9.97 2.65
CA ARG A 57 -16.62 -8.91 3.62
C ARG A 57 -16.30 -9.39 5.02
N HIS A 58 -15.08 -9.14 5.48
CA HIS A 58 -14.58 -9.53 6.81
C HIS A 58 -14.50 -8.37 7.80
N GLN A 59 -14.55 -7.11 7.35
CA GLN A 59 -14.54 -5.91 8.19
C GLN A 59 -13.30 -5.78 9.10
N LYS A 60 -12.15 -6.22 8.60
CA LYS A 60 -10.85 -6.16 9.31
C LYS A 60 -9.80 -5.35 8.54
N PHE A 61 -10.25 -4.49 7.63
CA PHE A 61 -9.40 -3.62 6.79
C PHE A 61 -8.33 -4.41 6.02
N ASP A 62 -7.22 -3.77 5.71
CA ASP A 62 -6.12 -4.34 4.94
C ASP A 62 -5.50 -5.57 5.62
N PHE A 63 -5.37 -5.53 6.95
CA PHE A 63 -4.76 -6.60 7.74
C PHE A 63 -5.55 -7.91 7.65
N GLY A 64 -6.87 -7.85 7.69
CA GLY A 64 -7.71 -9.03 7.49
C GLY A 64 -7.66 -9.55 6.05
N SER A 65 -7.51 -8.67 5.06
CA SER A 65 -7.36 -9.07 3.66
C SER A 65 -6.00 -9.76 3.43
N TRP A 66 -4.91 -9.27 4.04
CA TRP A 66 -3.61 -9.96 3.98
C TRP A 66 -3.63 -11.31 4.71
N ASP A 67 -4.27 -11.40 5.88
CA ASP A 67 -4.44 -12.69 6.58
C ASP A 67 -5.19 -13.71 5.70
N ASN A 68 -6.26 -13.29 5.01
CA ASN A 68 -6.96 -14.14 4.05
C ASN A 68 -6.02 -14.62 2.92
N LEU A 69 -5.21 -13.73 2.33
CA LEU A 69 -4.26 -14.10 1.29
C LEU A 69 -3.17 -15.05 1.82
N PHE A 70 -2.66 -14.86 3.03
CA PHE A 70 -1.72 -15.81 3.65
C PHE A 70 -2.33 -17.19 3.81
N ASN A 71 -3.59 -17.28 4.23
CA ASN A 71 -4.30 -18.54 4.37
C ASN A 71 -4.56 -19.23 3.02
N ILE A 72 -4.95 -18.47 1.99
CA ILE A 72 -5.21 -18.98 0.62
C ILE A 72 -3.91 -19.49 -0.01
N LEU A 73 -2.82 -18.75 0.13
CA LEU A 73 -1.55 -19.06 -0.54
C LEU A 73 -0.75 -20.16 0.20
N GLY A 74 -0.91 -20.27 1.51
CA GLY A 74 -0.23 -21.28 2.32
C GLY A 74 1.28 -21.32 2.05
N ASP A 75 1.79 -22.51 1.74
CA ASP A 75 3.21 -22.75 1.49
C ASP A 75 3.70 -22.27 0.12
N SER A 76 2.80 -21.91 -0.81
CA SER A 76 3.21 -21.39 -2.12
C SER A 76 4.00 -20.07 -2.03
N ILE A 77 3.89 -19.35 -0.91
CA ILE A 77 4.67 -18.15 -0.61
C ILE A 77 6.18 -18.44 -0.52
N ASN A 78 6.57 -19.67 -0.15
CA ASN A 78 7.95 -20.06 0.14
C ASN A 78 8.88 -19.97 -1.10
N ARG A 79 8.32 -19.94 -2.30
CA ARG A 79 9.08 -19.81 -3.56
C ARG A 79 9.57 -18.40 -3.87
N TYR A 80 9.10 -17.38 -3.14
CA TYR A 80 9.46 -15.99 -3.39
C TYR A 80 10.57 -15.51 -2.47
N ASP A 81 11.38 -14.56 -2.94
CA ASP A 81 12.47 -13.94 -2.17
C ASP A 81 12.05 -12.65 -1.50
N GLN A 82 11.02 -11.97 -2.03
CA GLN A 82 10.45 -10.76 -1.46
C GLN A 82 8.93 -10.79 -1.48
N LEU A 83 8.34 -10.23 -0.42
CA LEU A 83 6.92 -10.00 -0.25
C LEU A 83 6.65 -8.49 -0.19
N LEU A 84 5.79 -8.00 -1.07
CA LEU A 84 5.23 -6.65 -1.02
C LEU A 84 3.79 -6.71 -0.50
N LEU A 85 3.52 -6.02 0.61
CA LEU A 85 2.16 -5.73 1.06
C LEU A 85 1.79 -4.33 0.61
N ILE A 86 0.68 -4.20 -0.12
CA ILE A 86 0.21 -2.94 -0.66
C ILE A 86 -1.32 -2.86 -0.56
N ASN A 87 -1.86 -1.67 -0.30
CA ASN A 87 -3.30 -1.44 -0.28
C ASN A 87 -3.74 -0.35 -1.27
N ASP A 88 -5.04 -0.23 -1.49
CA ASP A 88 -5.65 0.69 -2.45
C ASP A 88 -5.88 2.11 -1.92
N SER A 89 -5.32 2.47 -0.76
CA SER A 89 -5.45 3.82 -0.19
C SER A 89 -4.58 4.88 -0.88
N ILE A 90 -3.90 4.51 -1.96
CA ILE A 90 -2.91 5.30 -2.67
C ILE A 90 -3.19 5.41 -4.17
N TYR A 91 -2.82 6.56 -4.75
CA TYR A 91 -2.70 6.75 -6.20
C TYR A 91 -1.24 6.65 -6.62
N GLY A 92 -1.00 6.11 -7.81
CA GLY A 92 0.33 5.88 -8.38
C GLY A 92 0.37 4.57 -9.16
N PRO A 93 1.56 4.06 -9.49
CA PRO A 93 2.83 4.74 -9.32
C PRO A 93 3.04 5.87 -10.33
N PHE A 94 3.57 7.01 -9.87
CA PHE A 94 3.90 8.17 -10.72
C PHE A 94 5.30 8.07 -11.32
N TYR A 95 6.16 7.26 -10.71
CA TYR A 95 7.52 6.92 -11.15
C TYR A 95 7.64 5.40 -11.23
N PRO A 96 8.57 4.87 -12.04
CA PRO A 96 8.81 3.43 -12.11
C PRO A 96 9.15 2.85 -10.73
N LEU A 97 8.45 1.78 -10.33
CA LEU A 97 8.71 1.10 -9.05
C LEU A 97 10.13 0.52 -8.99
N SER A 98 10.66 0.06 -10.13
CA SER A 98 12.04 -0.43 -10.22
C SER A 98 13.08 0.55 -9.69
N SER A 99 12.87 1.86 -9.86
CA SER A 99 13.78 2.89 -9.35
C SER A 99 13.91 2.86 -7.83
N ILE A 100 12.80 2.61 -7.13
CA ILE A 100 12.76 2.55 -5.67
C ILE A 100 13.37 1.27 -5.16
N PHE A 101 13.03 0.13 -5.79
CA PHE A 101 13.65 -1.14 -5.44
C PHE A 101 15.16 -1.08 -5.63
N ASN A 102 15.67 -0.43 -6.69
CA ASN A 102 17.12 -0.24 -6.90
C ASN A 102 17.75 0.60 -5.78
N VAL A 103 17.11 1.67 -5.32
CA VAL A 103 17.60 2.49 -4.19
C VAL A 103 17.63 1.71 -2.87
N MET A 104 16.68 0.80 -2.68
CA MET A 104 16.55 0.04 -1.44
C MET A 104 17.36 -1.25 -1.42
N LYS A 105 17.71 -1.82 -2.59
CA LYS A 105 18.40 -3.10 -2.76
C LYS A 105 19.74 -3.17 -2.03
N ASP A 106 20.53 -2.09 -2.08
CA ASP A 106 21.87 -2.08 -1.53
C ASP A 106 21.93 -1.72 -0.04
N LYS A 107 20.77 -1.53 0.59
CA LYS A 107 20.68 -1.30 2.03
C LYS A 107 20.68 -2.63 2.77
N ALA A 108 21.49 -2.72 3.83
CA ALA A 108 21.53 -3.89 4.71
C ALA A 108 20.34 -3.90 5.67
N ILE A 109 19.14 -4.13 5.12
CA ILE A 109 17.85 -4.14 5.81
C ILE A 109 17.05 -5.40 5.44
N ASP A 110 16.22 -5.87 6.35
CA ASP A 110 15.40 -7.06 6.17
C ASP A 110 13.99 -6.73 5.71
N PHE A 111 13.50 -5.53 6.06
CA PHE A 111 12.21 -5.00 5.60
C PHE A 111 12.22 -3.49 5.52
N TRP A 112 11.29 -2.93 4.73
CA TRP A 112 11.17 -1.49 4.61
C TRP A 112 9.76 -1.06 4.18
N GLY A 113 9.44 0.20 4.46
CA GLY A 113 8.21 0.83 3.99
C GLY A 113 8.47 2.03 3.09
N MET A 114 7.45 2.44 2.33
CA MET A 114 7.54 3.64 1.51
C MET A 114 7.79 4.88 2.36
N CYS A 115 7.06 5.03 3.46
CA CYS A 115 7.17 6.18 4.37
C CYS A 115 7.29 5.73 5.82
N LYS A 116 8.31 6.25 6.53
CA LYS A 116 8.43 6.17 7.98
C LYS A 116 7.79 7.40 8.61
N SER A 117 6.85 7.19 9.50
CA SER A 117 6.07 8.22 10.20
C SER A 117 6.40 8.23 11.70
N TYR A 118 6.17 9.39 12.34
CA TYR A 118 6.36 9.61 13.78
C TYR A 118 5.13 10.26 14.41
N GLN A 119 3.98 10.15 13.75
CA GLN A 119 2.78 10.89 14.11
C GLN A 119 2.14 10.40 15.43
N ILE A 120 2.15 9.10 15.68
CA ILE A 120 1.67 8.47 16.92
C ILE A 120 2.90 7.93 17.67
N ASN A 121 3.48 6.88 17.14
CA ASN A 121 4.79 6.33 17.46
C ASN A 121 5.58 6.18 16.16
N THR A 122 6.86 5.85 16.26
CA THR A 122 7.67 5.53 15.08
C THR A 122 7.10 4.29 14.40
N HIS A 123 6.63 4.42 13.15
CA HIS A 123 6.07 3.30 12.40
C HIS A 123 6.33 3.45 10.89
N LEU A 124 6.22 2.34 10.16
CA LEU A 124 6.11 2.34 8.71
C LEU A 124 4.62 2.39 8.34
N GLN A 125 4.26 3.31 7.45
CA GLN A 125 2.87 3.39 6.97
C GLN A 125 2.53 2.16 6.16
N SER A 126 1.44 1.48 6.47
CA SER A 126 1.08 0.14 5.96
C SER A 126 0.72 0.08 4.47
N PHE A 127 0.52 1.21 3.80
CA PHE A 127 0.08 1.23 2.41
C PHE A 127 1.10 0.66 1.41
N PHE A 128 2.39 0.52 1.77
CA PHE A 128 3.43 -0.09 0.93
C PHE A 128 4.59 -0.57 1.81
N LEU A 129 4.68 -1.88 2.01
CA LEU A 129 5.67 -2.52 2.86
C LEU A 129 6.33 -3.67 2.10
N VAL A 130 7.66 -3.77 2.17
CA VAL A 130 8.44 -4.82 1.52
C VAL A 130 9.22 -5.60 2.56
N PHE A 131 9.18 -6.92 2.47
CA PHE A 131 9.82 -7.86 3.40
C PHE A 131 10.68 -8.83 2.61
N ASN A 132 11.92 -9.05 3.06
CA ASN A 132 12.77 -10.12 2.54
C ASN A 132 12.30 -11.48 3.10
N LYS A 133 12.70 -12.56 2.44
CA LYS A 133 12.30 -13.93 2.76
C LYS A 133 12.50 -14.31 4.23
N CYS A 134 13.61 -13.89 4.84
CA CYS A 134 13.88 -14.17 6.25
C CYS A 134 12.81 -13.63 7.21
N VAL A 135 12.12 -12.53 6.85
CA VAL A 135 11.05 -11.94 7.66
C VAL A 135 9.73 -12.67 7.46
N PHE A 136 9.24 -12.76 6.22
CA PHE A 136 7.89 -13.30 5.97
C PHE A 136 7.80 -14.83 6.10
N MET A 137 8.93 -15.52 6.17
CA MET A 137 9.00 -16.95 6.47
C MET A 137 8.98 -17.24 7.98
N ASP A 138 9.23 -16.25 8.84
CA ASP A 138 9.06 -16.44 10.28
C ASP A 138 7.56 -16.68 10.59
N PRO A 139 7.19 -17.77 11.27
CA PRO A 139 5.80 -18.01 11.67
C PRO A 139 5.18 -16.83 12.44
N LYS A 140 5.97 -16.14 13.26
CA LYS A 140 5.54 -14.96 14.02
C LYS A 140 5.11 -13.80 13.14
N PHE A 141 5.65 -13.67 11.92
CA PHE A 141 5.22 -12.67 10.95
C PHE A 141 3.78 -12.90 10.51
N ARG A 142 3.40 -14.13 10.13
CA ARG A 142 2.02 -14.44 9.73
C ARG A 142 1.06 -14.36 10.91
N ASP A 143 1.49 -14.81 12.09
CA ASP A 143 0.68 -14.76 13.30
C ASP A 143 0.31 -13.33 13.70
N TYR A 144 1.15 -12.36 13.38
CA TYR A 144 0.89 -10.94 13.63
C TYR A 144 -0.39 -10.42 12.95
N PHE A 145 -0.73 -10.92 11.77
CA PHE A 145 -1.90 -10.47 11.00
C PHE A 145 -3.22 -11.13 11.45
N LYS A 146 -3.15 -12.17 12.28
CA LYS A 146 -4.32 -12.88 12.77
C LYS A 146 -5.11 -12.04 13.77
N SER A 147 -6.42 -12.12 13.70
CA SER A 147 -7.32 -11.51 14.68
C SER A 147 -8.55 -12.39 14.88
N ASP A 148 -8.81 -12.74 16.13
CA ASP A 148 -10.02 -13.50 16.53
C ASP A 148 -11.27 -12.63 16.56
N LYS A 149 -11.15 -11.30 16.46
CA LYS A 149 -12.28 -10.37 16.39
C LYS A 149 -13.03 -10.59 15.09
N LYS A 150 -14.38 -10.55 15.14
CA LYS A 150 -15.23 -10.64 13.95
C LYS A 150 -15.08 -9.42 13.04
N LYS A 151 -14.81 -8.26 13.63
CA LYS A 151 -14.58 -6.97 12.96
C LYS A 151 -13.66 -6.13 13.84
N ILE A 152 -12.96 -5.16 13.22
CA ILE A 152 -12.16 -4.16 13.93
C ILE A 152 -12.56 -2.75 13.47
N THR A 153 -12.28 -1.74 14.30
CA THR A 153 -12.43 -0.33 13.94
C THR A 153 -11.21 0.17 13.20
N TYR A 154 -11.30 1.37 12.62
CA TYR A 154 -10.13 2.02 11.99
C TYR A 154 -9.01 2.30 13.00
N GLU A 155 -9.38 2.76 14.21
CA GLU A 155 -8.42 2.99 15.29
C GLU A 155 -7.71 1.69 15.70
N GLU A 156 -8.44 0.58 15.79
CA GLU A 156 -7.84 -0.73 16.07
C GLU A 156 -6.91 -1.18 14.93
N ALA A 157 -7.28 -0.97 13.67
CA ALA A 157 -6.39 -1.30 12.55
C ALA A 157 -5.08 -0.51 12.62
N VAL A 158 -5.13 0.77 13.01
CA VAL A 158 -3.94 1.62 13.15
C VAL A 158 -3.15 1.27 14.42
N ASN A 159 -3.82 1.20 15.58
CA ASN A 159 -3.15 1.09 16.88
C ASN A 159 -2.69 -0.34 17.21
N ASP A 160 -3.43 -1.36 16.77
CA ASP A 160 -3.13 -2.76 17.08
C ASP A 160 -2.25 -3.42 16.00
N PHE A 161 -2.25 -2.88 14.75
CA PHE A 161 -1.54 -3.50 13.62
C PHE A 161 -0.54 -2.56 12.92
N GLU A 162 -0.93 -1.36 12.44
CA GLU A 162 -0.02 -0.52 11.66
C GLU A 162 1.13 0.01 12.51
N VAL A 163 0.81 0.67 13.63
CA VAL A 163 1.80 1.35 14.46
C VAL A 163 2.77 0.39 15.14
N PRO A 164 2.32 -0.74 15.74
CA PRO A 164 3.24 -1.65 16.44
C PRO A 164 4.10 -2.53 15.53
N LEU A 165 3.75 -2.69 14.24
CA LEU A 165 4.43 -3.64 13.34
C LEU A 165 5.94 -3.42 13.25
N LEU A 166 6.37 -2.15 13.17
CA LEU A 166 7.80 -1.81 13.10
C LEU A 166 8.55 -2.30 14.34
N GLU A 167 8.09 -1.88 15.52
CA GLU A 167 8.70 -2.24 16.80
C GLU A 167 8.67 -3.76 17.05
N TYR A 168 7.55 -4.39 16.70
CA TYR A 168 7.40 -5.83 16.80
C TYR A 168 8.48 -6.57 15.99
N LEU A 169 8.66 -6.24 14.72
CA LEU A 169 9.65 -6.89 13.88
C LEU A 169 11.09 -6.58 14.30
N GLU A 170 11.36 -5.33 14.73
CA GLU A 170 12.67 -4.97 15.27
C GLU A 170 12.97 -5.74 16.56
N SER A 171 11.97 -6.01 17.41
CA SER A 171 12.12 -6.84 18.62
C SER A 171 12.47 -8.30 18.33
N LEU A 172 12.12 -8.79 17.13
CA LEU A 172 12.53 -10.11 16.62
C LEU A 172 13.96 -10.11 16.03
N GLY A 173 14.62 -8.95 16.00
CA GLY A 173 16.00 -8.78 15.50
C GLY A 173 16.11 -8.37 14.05
N TYR A 174 15.01 -8.09 13.34
CA TYR A 174 15.02 -7.65 11.94
C TYR A 174 15.35 -6.17 11.82
N LYS A 175 16.11 -5.82 10.77
CA LYS A 175 16.55 -4.45 10.47
C LYS A 175 15.57 -3.78 9.53
N SER A 176 15.04 -2.63 9.96
CA SER A 176 14.11 -1.84 9.17
C SER A 176 14.76 -0.76 8.32
N GLY A 177 14.04 -0.33 7.30
CA GLY A 177 14.35 0.85 6.50
C GLY A 177 13.11 1.59 6.02
N ALA A 178 13.32 2.74 5.38
CA ALA A 178 12.29 3.46 4.67
C ALA A 178 12.86 4.12 3.42
N PHE A 179 12.03 4.24 2.37
CA PHE A 179 12.39 5.05 1.21
C PHE A 179 12.35 6.54 1.59
N ILE A 180 11.29 6.97 2.25
CA ILE A 180 11.11 8.32 2.80
C ILE A 180 11.07 8.26 4.33
N ASP A 181 11.96 9.01 4.98
CA ASP A 181 11.90 9.27 6.43
C ASP A 181 11.32 10.67 6.65
N SER A 182 10.13 10.75 7.28
CA SER A 182 9.43 12.02 7.44
C SER A 182 10.17 13.04 8.30
N LYS A 183 11.01 12.61 9.25
CA LYS A 183 11.87 13.52 10.03
C LYS A 183 12.86 14.30 9.17
N LYS A 184 13.31 13.73 8.04
CA LYS A 184 14.20 14.41 7.10
C LYS A 184 13.49 15.47 6.28
N ILE A 185 12.15 15.45 6.24
CA ILE A 185 11.33 16.42 5.49
C ILE A 185 10.80 17.50 6.43
N LYS A 186 10.29 17.09 7.60
CA LYS A 186 9.69 17.99 8.60
C LYS A 186 10.21 17.62 9.98
N PRO A 187 10.62 18.60 10.80
CA PRO A 187 11.20 18.37 12.12
C PRO A 187 10.16 17.97 13.18
N TYR A 188 8.88 18.03 12.86
CA TYR A 188 7.76 17.68 13.74
C TYR A 188 6.86 16.63 13.11
N PRO A 189 6.16 15.81 13.92
CA PRO A 189 5.26 14.78 13.44
C PRO A 189 4.09 15.38 12.65
N ILE A 190 3.97 15.02 11.39
CA ILE A 190 2.90 15.49 10.51
C ILE A 190 2.51 14.38 9.53
N ASP A 191 1.21 14.28 9.21
CA ASP A 191 0.73 13.31 8.25
C ASP A 191 1.32 13.55 6.86
N SER A 192 1.72 12.48 6.19
CA SER A 192 2.29 12.51 4.83
C SER A 192 1.38 13.20 3.81
N THR A 193 0.07 13.25 4.06
CA THR A 193 -0.87 13.99 3.22
C THR A 193 -0.67 15.51 3.24
N CYS A 194 -0.03 16.04 4.29
CA CYS A 194 0.22 17.47 4.42
C CYS A 194 1.42 17.95 3.58
N TYR A 195 2.32 17.03 3.19
CA TYR A 195 3.53 17.35 2.40
C TYR A 195 3.67 16.50 1.13
N TRP A 196 2.55 16.02 0.59
CA TRP A 196 2.50 15.13 -0.56
C TRP A 196 3.25 15.67 -1.79
N GLU A 197 3.30 16.98 -1.99
CA GLU A 197 4.06 17.62 -3.07
C GLU A 197 5.56 17.39 -2.90
N THR A 198 6.06 17.54 -1.66
CA THR A 198 7.46 17.26 -1.34
C THR A 198 7.79 15.79 -1.60
N LEU A 199 6.88 14.87 -1.27
CA LEU A 199 7.07 13.45 -1.56
C LEU A 199 7.27 13.20 -3.07
N LEU A 200 6.46 13.84 -3.91
CA LEU A 200 6.61 13.74 -5.36
C LEU A 200 7.94 14.33 -5.86
N TYR A 201 8.39 15.47 -5.32
CA TYR A 201 9.70 16.03 -5.65
C TYR A 201 10.86 15.09 -5.25
N LEU A 202 10.70 14.35 -4.17
CA LEU A 202 11.64 13.30 -3.74
C LEU A 202 11.48 11.97 -4.51
N GLN A 203 10.75 11.98 -5.61
CA GLN A 203 10.48 10.82 -6.46
C GLN A 203 9.71 9.69 -5.75
N CYS A 204 8.97 10.00 -4.68
CA CYS A 204 8.01 9.06 -4.12
C CYS A 204 6.93 8.77 -5.17
N PRO A 205 6.70 7.50 -5.55
CA PRO A 205 5.80 7.18 -6.67
C PRO A 205 4.32 7.25 -6.32
N ILE A 206 3.98 7.60 -5.09
CA ILE A 206 2.62 7.48 -4.57
C ILE A 206 2.13 8.74 -3.87
N ILE A 207 0.80 8.91 -3.89
CA ILE A 207 0.06 9.90 -3.10
C ILE A 207 -1.08 9.19 -2.40
N LYS A 208 -1.27 9.45 -1.10
CA LYS A 208 -2.46 8.96 -0.37
C LYS A 208 -3.73 9.55 -0.95
N ARG A 209 -4.75 8.73 -1.21
CA ARG A 209 -6.07 9.16 -1.73
C ARG A 209 -6.73 10.21 -0.84
N LYS A 210 -6.57 10.09 0.48
CA LYS A 210 -7.14 11.05 1.45
C LYS A 210 -6.63 12.49 1.28
N VAL A 211 -5.49 12.74 0.59
CA VAL A 211 -5.03 14.10 0.23
C VAL A 211 -6.12 14.90 -0.46
N PHE A 212 -6.89 14.26 -1.33
CA PHE A 212 -7.92 14.88 -2.12
C PHE A 212 -9.27 15.03 -1.39
N ASN A 213 -9.43 14.33 -0.25
CA ASN A 213 -10.66 14.34 0.55
C ASN A 213 -10.58 15.20 1.82
N GLN A 214 -9.41 15.81 2.11
CA GLN A 214 -9.25 16.62 3.33
C GLN A 214 -10.09 17.90 3.27
N GLN A 215 -10.73 18.26 4.40
CA GLN A 215 -11.45 19.50 4.57
C GLN A 215 -10.52 20.72 4.43
N GLY A 216 -11.03 21.82 3.88
CA GLY A 216 -10.31 23.08 3.73
C GLY A 216 -9.65 23.36 2.38
N PHE A 217 -9.57 22.35 1.50
CA PHE A 217 -9.17 22.58 0.10
C PHE A 217 -10.28 22.05 -0.80
N SER A 218 -10.75 22.85 -1.77
CA SER A 218 -11.66 22.30 -2.77
C SER A 218 -10.94 21.19 -3.54
N LYS A 219 -11.64 20.10 -3.82
CA LYS A 219 -11.12 18.97 -4.62
C LYS A 219 -10.47 19.46 -5.92
N GLU A 220 -11.09 20.43 -6.56
CA GLU A 220 -10.63 21.06 -7.81
C GLU A 220 -9.29 21.78 -7.68
N LYS A 221 -9.07 22.59 -6.63
CA LYS A 221 -7.79 23.30 -6.43
C LYS A 221 -6.63 22.34 -6.25
N LYS A 222 -6.82 21.27 -5.45
CA LYS A 222 -5.81 20.22 -5.26
C LYS A 222 -5.53 19.48 -6.56
N PHE A 223 -6.57 19.15 -7.31
CA PHE A 223 -6.44 18.49 -8.61
C PHE A 223 -5.70 19.36 -9.63
N PHE A 224 -6.01 20.68 -9.73
CA PHE A 224 -5.27 21.60 -10.60
C PHE A 224 -3.81 21.73 -10.19
N LYS A 225 -3.51 21.77 -8.89
CA LYS A 225 -2.14 21.78 -8.40
C LYS A 225 -1.41 20.48 -8.76
N PHE A 226 -2.06 19.35 -8.60
CA PHE A 226 -1.57 18.05 -9.06
C PHE A 226 -1.29 18.03 -10.56
N LEU A 227 -2.18 18.56 -11.40
CA LEU A 227 -1.97 18.65 -12.84
C LEU A 227 -0.77 19.51 -13.23
N LYS A 228 -0.46 20.58 -12.50
CA LYS A 228 0.75 21.39 -12.73
C LYS A 228 2.02 20.56 -12.51
N LEU A 229 2.04 19.65 -11.56
CA LEU A 229 3.14 18.74 -11.28
C LEU A 229 3.24 17.60 -12.29
N LYS A 230 2.25 17.40 -13.15
CA LYS A 230 2.18 16.27 -14.11
C LYS A 230 3.39 16.15 -15.05
N ARG A 231 4.15 17.25 -15.30
CA ARG A 231 5.38 17.22 -16.11
C ARG A 231 6.47 16.34 -15.52
N MET A 232 6.37 16.02 -14.25
CA MET A 232 7.32 15.20 -13.51
C MET A 232 7.10 13.68 -13.68
N PHE A 233 5.96 13.27 -14.28
CA PHE A 233 5.52 11.86 -14.30
C PHE A 233 5.60 11.21 -15.68
N SER A 234 5.92 9.93 -15.74
CA SER A 234 6.07 9.17 -16.99
C SER A 234 4.74 8.63 -17.56
N ASN A 235 3.87 8.04 -16.78
CA ASN A 235 2.63 7.34 -17.25
C ASN A 235 1.33 8.07 -16.87
N LYS A 236 0.97 9.15 -17.59
CA LYS A 236 0.07 10.19 -17.10
C LYS A 236 -1.41 10.06 -17.45
N ALA A 237 -1.73 9.67 -18.68
CA ALA A 237 -3.09 9.83 -19.19
C ALA A 237 -4.10 8.92 -18.48
N TYR A 238 -3.77 7.64 -18.32
CA TYR A 238 -4.66 6.67 -17.68
C TYR A 238 -4.86 6.98 -16.19
N LEU A 239 -3.76 7.21 -15.45
CA LEU A 239 -3.83 7.51 -14.02
C LEU A 239 -4.62 8.80 -13.74
N LEU A 240 -4.44 9.84 -14.55
CA LEU A 240 -5.20 11.08 -14.41
C LEU A 240 -6.69 10.88 -14.73
N SER A 241 -7.02 10.01 -15.69
CA SER A 241 -8.41 9.62 -15.96
C SER A 241 -9.02 8.87 -14.80
N ALA A 242 -8.29 7.90 -14.23
CA ALA A 242 -8.73 7.12 -13.08
C ALA A 242 -8.98 8.01 -11.85
N ILE A 243 -8.06 8.94 -11.57
CA ILE A 243 -8.22 9.92 -10.48
C ILE A 243 -9.44 10.81 -10.72
N LYS A 244 -9.66 11.29 -11.97
CA LYS A 244 -10.84 12.11 -12.28
C LYS A 244 -12.15 11.38 -12.00
N LYS A 245 -12.27 10.12 -12.41
CA LYS A 245 -13.47 9.31 -12.15
C LYS A 245 -13.74 9.11 -10.67
N ASP A 246 -12.69 9.01 -9.83
CA ASP A 246 -12.84 8.84 -8.38
C ASP A 246 -13.33 10.13 -7.70
N PHE A 247 -13.29 11.29 -8.41
CA PHE A 247 -13.80 12.60 -7.94
C PHE A 247 -15.17 12.97 -8.49
N SER A 248 -15.64 12.31 -9.57
CA SER A 248 -16.98 12.53 -10.12
C SER A 248 -18.03 11.75 -9.37
#